data_8b54b5aa3857642dceaa5ced4c0654d0
#
_entry.id   8b54b5aa3857642dceaa5ced4c0654d0
#
_cell.length_a   1.000
_cell.length_b   1.000
_cell.length_c   1.000
_cell.angle_alpha   90.00
_cell.angle_beta   90.00
_cell.angle_gamma   90.00
#
_symmetry.space_group_name_H-M   'P 1'
#
loop_
_entity.id
_entity.type
_entity.pdbx_description
1 polymer ?
#
loop_
_entity_poly.entity_id
_entity_poly.type
_entity_poly.pdbx_seq_one_letter_code
_entity_poly.pdbx_strand_id
1 'polypeptide(L)'
;MKPLLLLSFALLPALGFAQQAPAAPAATAPKMPVVLPPKKANAVIIARRDSGLVALTALMQGLVNRGYAIKDINREQLTVRTEPRAVSEVGAVVLDGAVRGRQLVLTGAFASELDSKHSKPIEYTGEKREGRASVAWEELVKTAGFLGRNVTYSVQ
;
A
#
# COMPACT_ATOMS: atom_id res chain seq x y z
N MET A 1 76.69 -16.66 6.20
CA MET A 1 76.57 -16.66 4.75
C MET A 1 75.23 -17.31 4.38
N LYS A 2 74.22 -16.54 4.02
CA LYS A 2 72.89 -17.03 3.56
C LYS A 2 72.72 -16.54 2.14
N PRO A 3 72.34 -17.35 1.16
CA PRO A 3 72.03 -16.88 -0.19
C PRO A 3 70.58 -16.39 -0.27
N LEU A 4 70.46 -15.26 -0.92
CA LEU A 4 69.23 -14.57 -1.25
C LEU A 4 68.63 -15.21 -2.51
N LEU A 5 67.44 -15.80 -2.42
CA LEU A 5 66.70 -16.37 -3.55
C LEU A 5 65.71 -15.29 -4.07
N LEU A 6 66.08 -14.74 -5.24
CA LEU A 6 65.21 -13.82 -5.99
C LEU A 6 64.16 -14.62 -6.77
N LEU A 7 62.91 -14.50 -6.38
CA LEU A 7 61.76 -15.06 -7.09
C LEU A 7 61.18 -13.99 -8.02
N SER A 8 61.46 -14.11 -9.32
CA SER A 8 60.87 -13.26 -10.36
C SER A 8 59.43 -13.70 -10.62
N PHE A 9 58.46 -12.88 -10.28
CA PHE A 9 57.05 -13.05 -10.69
C PHE A 9 56.85 -12.41 -12.06
N ALA A 10 56.61 -13.24 -13.07
CA ALA A 10 56.19 -12.80 -14.41
C ALA A 10 54.72 -12.40 -14.38
N LEU A 11 54.45 -11.12 -14.64
CA LEU A 11 53.08 -10.56 -14.79
C LEU A 11 52.61 -10.86 -16.22
N LEU A 12 51.61 -11.75 -16.37
CA LEU A 12 50.88 -11.97 -17.61
C LEU A 12 49.67 -11.00 -17.65
N PRO A 13 49.51 -10.15 -18.66
CA PRO A 13 48.31 -9.37 -18.83
C PRO A 13 47.21 -10.27 -19.44
N ALA A 14 46.18 -10.60 -18.64
CA ALA A 14 44.95 -11.19 -19.12
C ALA A 14 44.12 -10.12 -19.85
N LEU A 15 44.12 -10.17 -21.18
CA LEU A 15 43.19 -9.44 -22.04
C LEU A 15 41.77 -10.04 -21.82
N GLY A 16 41.01 -9.46 -20.87
CA GLY A 16 39.61 -9.76 -20.70
C GLY A 16 38.79 -9.16 -21.83
N PHE A 17 38.34 -9.97 -22.78
CA PHE A 17 37.27 -9.59 -23.70
C PHE A 17 35.99 -9.44 -22.91
N ALA A 18 35.58 -8.19 -22.61
CA ALA A 18 34.27 -7.88 -22.11
C ALA A 18 33.25 -8.18 -23.22
N GLN A 19 32.64 -9.33 -23.18
CA GLN A 19 31.50 -9.71 -24.00
C GLN A 19 30.29 -8.90 -23.53
N GLN A 20 30.04 -7.78 -24.21
CA GLN A 20 28.88 -6.92 -24.02
C GLN A 20 27.66 -7.72 -24.50
N ALA A 21 26.90 -8.31 -23.54
CA ALA A 21 25.65 -8.97 -23.84
C ALA A 21 24.67 -7.91 -24.42
N PRO A 22 23.96 -8.21 -25.51
CA PRO A 22 22.99 -7.28 -26.06
C PRO A 22 21.92 -7.02 -25.00
N ALA A 23 21.72 -5.74 -24.67
CA ALA A 23 20.67 -5.29 -23.76
C ALA A 23 19.33 -5.79 -24.31
N ALA A 24 18.69 -6.71 -23.59
CA ALA A 24 17.32 -7.13 -23.89
C ALA A 24 16.42 -5.88 -23.90
N PRO A 25 15.52 -5.72 -24.90
CA PRO A 25 14.61 -4.60 -24.92
C PRO A 25 13.80 -4.60 -23.63
N ALA A 26 13.83 -3.48 -22.91
CA ALA A 26 13.04 -3.28 -21.69
C ALA A 26 11.57 -3.56 -22.04
N ALA A 27 11.05 -4.69 -21.57
CA ALA A 27 9.65 -5.03 -21.71
C ALA A 27 8.85 -3.92 -21.03
N THR A 28 8.18 -3.10 -21.83
CA THR A 28 7.27 -2.05 -21.36
C THR A 28 6.18 -2.76 -20.56
N ALA A 29 6.20 -2.61 -19.25
CA ALA A 29 5.18 -3.19 -18.37
C ALA A 29 3.80 -2.75 -18.88
N PRO A 30 2.83 -3.66 -19.05
CA PRO A 30 1.51 -3.29 -19.52
C PRO A 30 0.92 -2.26 -18.57
N LYS A 31 0.58 -1.08 -19.10
CA LYS A 31 -0.18 -0.05 -18.37
C LYS A 31 -1.52 -0.67 -18.00
N MET A 32 -1.69 -1.00 -16.71
CA MET A 32 -3.00 -1.43 -16.22
C MET A 32 -4.02 -0.32 -16.47
N PRO A 33 -5.22 -0.65 -16.95
CA PRO A 33 -6.26 0.35 -17.15
C PRO A 33 -6.54 1.03 -15.80
N VAL A 34 -6.49 2.36 -15.78
CA VAL A 34 -6.89 3.14 -14.61
C VAL A 34 -8.40 3.03 -14.49
N VAL A 35 -8.86 2.19 -13.57
CA VAL A 35 -10.29 2.07 -13.25
C VAL A 35 -10.65 3.28 -12.39
N LEU A 36 -11.44 4.19 -12.95
CA LEU A 36 -11.96 5.33 -12.19
C LEU A 36 -13.01 4.85 -11.19
N PRO A 37 -13.00 5.36 -9.94
CA PRO A 37 -14.03 5.04 -8.96
C PRO A 37 -15.41 5.52 -9.46
N PRO A 38 -16.49 4.74 -9.23
CA PRO A 38 -17.84 5.24 -9.45
C PRO A 38 -18.14 6.40 -8.48
N LYS A 39 -19.04 7.31 -8.88
CA LYS A 39 -19.50 8.37 -7.99
C LYS A 39 -20.04 7.78 -6.68
N LYS A 40 -19.72 8.39 -5.54
CA LYS A 40 -20.06 7.92 -4.19
C LYS A 40 -19.46 6.57 -3.80
N ALA A 41 -18.41 6.10 -4.51
CA ALA A 41 -17.67 4.96 -4.01
C ALA A 41 -17.16 5.28 -2.60
N ASN A 42 -17.43 4.41 -1.64
CA ASN A 42 -17.05 4.55 -0.24
C ASN A 42 -16.25 3.35 0.28
N ALA A 43 -16.01 2.37 -0.59
CA ALA A 43 -15.20 1.20 -0.28
C ALA A 43 -14.14 0.96 -1.34
N VAL A 44 -12.96 0.57 -0.88
CA VAL A 44 -11.84 0.10 -1.70
C VAL A 44 -11.67 -1.39 -1.45
N ILE A 45 -11.75 -2.18 -2.51
CA ILE A 45 -11.66 -3.64 -2.47
C ILE A 45 -10.31 -4.06 -3.04
N ILE A 46 -9.56 -4.84 -2.29
CA ILE A 46 -8.23 -5.33 -2.66
C ILE A 46 -8.30 -6.85 -2.79
N ALA A 47 -8.04 -7.37 -3.99
CA ALA A 47 -7.97 -8.81 -4.21
C ALA A 47 -6.70 -9.41 -3.60
N ARG A 48 -6.84 -10.54 -2.89
CA ARG A 48 -5.76 -11.24 -2.18
C ARG A 48 -5.69 -12.70 -2.58
N ARG A 49 -4.54 -13.32 -2.30
CA ARG A 49 -4.38 -14.79 -2.41
C ARG A 49 -4.75 -15.50 -1.12
N ASP A 50 -4.50 -14.86 0.01
CA ASP A 50 -4.82 -15.29 1.37
C ASP A 50 -6.26 -14.94 1.75
N SER A 51 -6.77 -15.57 2.81
CA SER A 51 -8.12 -15.39 3.35
C SER A 51 -8.13 -15.61 4.86
N GLY A 52 -9.27 -15.36 5.50
CA GLY A 52 -9.47 -15.60 6.92
C GLY A 52 -8.50 -14.83 7.82
N LEU A 53 -8.02 -15.48 8.89
CA LEU A 53 -7.12 -14.85 9.87
C LEU A 53 -5.76 -14.43 9.29
N VAL A 54 -5.26 -15.14 8.27
CA VAL A 54 -3.99 -14.77 7.61
C VAL A 54 -4.15 -13.41 6.92
N ALA A 55 -5.24 -13.25 6.17
CA ALA A 55 -5.54 -11.98 5.50
C ALA A 55 -5.82 -10.86 6.52
N LEU A 56 -6.50 -11.15 7.63
CA LEU A 56 -6.74 -10.19 8.71
C LEU A 56 -5.42 -9.72 9.34
N THR A 57 -4.49 -10.64 9.63
CA THR A 57 -3.16 -10.31 10.16
C THR A 57 -2.39 -9.41 9.19
N ALA A 58 -2.41 -9.74 7.90
CA ALA A 58 -1.76 -8.92 6.87
C ALA A 58 -2.40 -7.52 6.75
N LEU A 59 -3.72 -7.41 6.86
CA LEU A 59 -4.44 -6.14 6.90
C LEU A 59 -4.01 -5.29 8.10
N MET A 60 -4.01 -5.86 9.29
CA MET A 60 -3.58 -5.17 10.52
C MET A 60 -2.14 -4.68 10.41
N GLN A 61 -1.21 -5.54 9.97
CA GLN A 61 0.19 -5.18 9.79
C GLN A 61 0.35 -4.05 8.77
N GLY A 62 -0.39 -4.08 7.69
CA GLY A 62 -0.38 -3.03 6.68
C GLY A 62 -0.90 -1.69 7.21
N LEU A 63 -1.96 -1.69 8.01
CA LEU A 63 -2.48 -0.48 8.67
C LEU A 63 -1.46 0.09 9.67
N VAL A 64 -0.84 -0.76 10.49
CA VAL A 64 0.21 -0.34 11.44
C VAL A 64 1.42 0.24 10.70
N ASN A 65 1.87 -0.39 9.62
CA ASN A 65 2.99 0.11 8.81
C ASN A 65 2.67 1.46 8.12
N ARG A 66 1.39 1.76 7.93
CA ARG A 66 0.91 3.07 7.46
C ARG A 66 0.76 4.10 8.61
N GLY A 67 1.06 3.71 9.84
CA GLY A 67 1.00 4.57 11.01
C GLY A 67 -0.39 4.69 11.63
N TYR A 68 -1.29 3.74 11.36
CA TYR A 68 -2.57 3.64 12.05
C TYR A 68 -2.43 2.76 13.29
N ALA A 69 -2.87 3.24 14.44
CA ALA A 69 -3.03 2.41 15.63
C ALA A 69 -4.33 1.61 15.52
N ILE A 70 -4.32 0.35 15.92
CA ILE A 70 -5.51 -0.49 15.92
C ILE A 70 -6.29 -0.25 17.21
N LYS A 71 -7.58 0.07 17.05
CA LYS A 71 -8.52 0.29 18.15
C LYS A 71 -9.24 -0.98 18.55
N ASP A 72 -9.78 -1.68 17.55
CA ASP A 72 -10.63 -2.84 17.78
C ASP A 72 -10.39 -3.92 16.71
N ILE A 73 -10.47 -5.19 17.13
CA ILE A 73 -10.30 -6.36 16.28
C ILE A 73 -11.40 -7.37 16.61
N ASN A 74 -12.23 -7.68 15.62
CA ASN A 74 -13.16 -8.78 15.71
C ASN A 74 -12.69 -9.96 14.85
N ARG A 75 -12.18 -11.01 15.49
CA ARG A 75 -11.64 -12.20 14.80
C ARG A 75 -12.71 -13.10 14.22
N GLU A 76 -13.91 -13.10 14.76
CA GLU A 76 -15.04 -13.90 14.27
C GLU A 76 -15.61 -13.30 13.00
N GLN A 77 -15.75 -11.97 12.97
CA GLN A 77 -16.23 -11.23 11.81
C GLN A 77 -15.09 -10.85 10.83
N LEU A 78 -13.84 -11.13 11.21
CA LEU A 78 -12.64 -10.77 10.43
C LEU A 78 -12.58 -9.27 10.11
N THR A 79 -12.86 -8.43 11.10
CA THR A 79 -12.85 -6.98 10.96
C THR A 79 -11.83 -6.31 11.88
N VAL A 80 -11.39 -5.15 11.48
CA VAL A 80 -10.45 -4.30 12.24
C VAL A 80 -10.89 -2.84 12.10
N ARG A 81 -10.77 -2.10 13.20
CA ARG A 81 -10.99 -0.65 13.23
C ARG A 81 -9.76 0.05 13.79
N THR A 82 -9.39 1.20 13.21
CA THR A 82 -8.25 1.99 13.68
C THR A 82 -8.69 3.06 14.68
N GLU A 83 -7.72 3.54 15.47
CA GLU A 83 -7.85 4.80 16.16
C GLU A 83 -7.88 5.97 15.16
N PRO A 84 -8.46 7.12 15.53
CA PRO A 84 -8.38 8.33 14.73
C PRO A 84 -6.91 8.75 14.54
N ARG A 85 -6.52 8.95 13.27
CA ARG A 85 -5.19 9.44 12.92
C ARG A 85 -5.30 10.82 12.30
N ALA A 86 -4.46 11.76 12.74
CA ALA A 86 -4.36 13.07 12.13
C ALA A 86 -3.78 12.95 10.71
N VAL A 87 -4.50 13.51 9.75
CA VAL A 87 -4.09 13.62 8.35
C VAL A 87 -4.14 15.09 7.96
N SER A 88 -3.03 15.61 7.42
CA SER A 88 -2.94 16.99 6.97
C SER A 88 -4.09 17.35 6.04
N GLU A 89 -4.67 18.54 6.20
CA GLU A 89 -5.78 19.08 5.42
C GLU A 89 -7.14 18.41 5.63
N VAL A 90 -7.20 17.25 6.31
CA VAL A 90 -8.44 16.51 6.59
C VAL A 90 -8.92 16.71 8.01
N GLY A 91 -8.00 16.55 8.97
CA GLY A 91 -8.25 16.41 10.39
C GLY A 91 -8.01 14.98 10.84
N ALA A 92 -9.02 14.31 11.39
CA ALA A 92 -8.92 12.92 11.84
C ALA A 92 -9.50 11.95 10.80
N VAL A 93 -8.77 10.85 10.54
CA VAL A 93 -9.23 9.75 9.69
C VAL A 93 -9.25 8.46 10.50
N VAL A 94 -10.37 7.75 10.44
CA VAL A 94 -10.57 6.40 10.99
C VAL A 94 -10.79 5.46 9.82
N LEU A 95 -10.12 4.31 9.82
CA LEU A 95 -10.28 3.27 8.80
C LEU A 95 -10.92 2.03 9.41
N ASP A 96 -11.84 1.46 8.68
CA ASP A 96 -12.47 0.18 8.96
C ASP A 96 -12.06 -0.82 7.87
N GLY A 97 -11.53 -1.96 8.27
CA GLY A 97 -11.11 -3.02 7.37
C GLY A 97 -11.87 -4.32 7.64
N ALA A 98 -12.22 -5.04 6.59
CA ALA A 98 -12.85 -6.35 6.67
C ALA A 98 -12.24 -7.33 5.69
N VAL A 99 -12.18 -8.61 6.08
CA VAL A 99 -11.79 -9.70 5.17
C VAL A 99 -13.05 -10.43 4.72
N ARG A 100 -13.27 -10.49 3.41
CA ARG A 100 -14.40 -11.20 2.79
C ARG A 100 -13.88 -12.20 1.77
N GLY A 101 -13.73 -13.45 2.18
CA GLY A 101 -13.12 -14.48 1.36
C GLY A 101 -11.67 -14.11 0.99
N ARG A 102 -11.39 -13.90 -0.30
CA ARG A 102 -10.08 -13.46 -0.82
C ARG A 102 -10.04 -11.97 -1.16
N GLN A 103 -10.78 -11.16 -0.42
CA GLN A 103 -10.82 -9.72 -0.62
C GLN A 103 -10.65 -9.02 0.73
N LEU A 104 -9.86 -7.95 0.73
CA LEU A 104 -9.90 -6.96 1.80
C LEU A 104 -10.83 -5.84 1.35
N VAL A 105 -11.72 -5.44 2.20
CA VAL A 105 -12.60 -4.30 2.01
C VAL A 105 -12.16 -3.23 2.99
N LEU A 106 -11.78 -2.07 2.48
CA LEU A 106 -11.35 -0.92 3.27
C LEU A 106 -12.34 0.21 3.09
N THR A 107 -12.88 0.70 4.18
CA THR A 107 -13.77 1.86 4.28
C THR A 107 -13.20 2.83 5.30
N GLY A 108 -13.81 4.00 5.46
CA GLY A 108 -13.36 4.92 6.50
C GLY A 108 -14.30 6.08 6.69
N ALA A 109 -13.98 6.87 7.72
CA ALA A 109 -14.64 8.11 8.04
C ALA A 109 -13.61 9.18 8.39
N PHE A 110 -13.96 10.45 8.19
CA PHE A 110 -13.14 11.58 8.57
C PHE A 110 -13.91 12.61 9.38
N ALA A 111 -13.21 13.32 10.24
CA ALA A 111 -13.72 14.40 11.05
C ALA A 111 -12.78 15.60 10.99
N SER A 112 -13.29 16.81 11.25
CA SER A 112 -12.46 18.02 11.27
C SER A 112 -11.47 18.05 12.44
N GLU A 113 -11.78 17.35 13.53
CA GLU A 113 -11.02 17.28 14.77
C GLU A 113 -10.91 15.84 15.25
N LEU A 114 -9.85 15.52 16.00
CA LEU A 114 -9.60 14.18 16.53
C LEU A 114 -10.71 13.67 17.46
N ASP A 115 -11.33 14.59 18.22
CA ASP A 115 -12.38 14.26 19.19
C ASP A 115 -13.81 14.54 18.67
N SER A 116 -13.94 14.80 17.38
CA SER A 116 -15.25 15.15 16.81
C SER A 116 -16.22 13.97 16.86
N LYS A 117 -17.36 14.16 17.50
CA LYS A 117 -18.48 13.21 17.50
C LYS A 117 -19.15 13.10 16.12
N HIS A 118 -18.88 14.04 15.21
CA HIS A 118 -19.46 14.11 13.89
C HIS A 118 -18.44 13.71 12.83
N SER A 119 -18.34 12.43 12.56
CA SER A 119 -17.57 11.92 11.45
C SER A 119 -18.42 11.75 10.19
N LYS A 120 -17.83 12.01 9.04
CA LYS A 120 -18.45 11.81 7.72
C LYS A 120 -17.80 10.60 7.04
N PRO A 121 -18.56 9.77 6.31
CA PRO A 121 -17.97 8.68 5.53
C PRO A 121 -17.02 9.26 4.48
N ILE A 122 -15.96 8.51 4.19
CA ILE A 122 -15.05 8.83 3.10
C ILE A 122 -15.68 8.32 1.80
N GLU A 123 -15.98 9.24 0.90
CA GLU A 123 -16.62 8.94 -0.37
C GLU A 123 -15.87 9.62 -1.52
N TYR A 124 -15.86 8.96 -2.69
CA TYR A 124 -15.35 9.56 -3.91
C TYR A 124 -16.29 10.65 -4.44
N THR A 125 -15.83 11.87 -4.46
CA THR A 125 -16.62 13.05 -4.85
C THR A 125 -16.47 13.43 -6.33
N GLY A 126 -15.60 12.73 -7.08
CA GLY A 126 -15.30 13.01 -8.49
C GLY A 126 -13.86 13.44 -8.72
N GLU A 127 -13.56 13.87 -9.95
CA GLU A 127 -12.18 14.21 -10.38
C GLU A 127 -11.65 15.54 -9.79
N LYS A 128 -12.51 16.39 -9.30
CA LYS A 128 -12.08 17.66 -8.66
C LYS A 128 -11.45 17.36 -7.32
N ARG A 129 -10.14 17.51 -7.24
CA ARG A 129 -9.33 17.30 -6.03
C ARG A 129 -9.43 18.47 -5.04
N GLU A 130 -10.62 18.93 -4.77
CA GLU A 130 -10.82 20.08 -3.89
C GLU A 130 -11.53 19.65 -2.60
N GLY A 131 -10.97 20.03 -1.46
CA GLY A 131 -11.55 19.89 -0.14
C GLY A 131 -11.18 18.59 0.60
N ARG A 132 -11.54 18.58 1.88
CA ARG A 132 -11.20 17.53 2.86
C ARG A 132 -11.64 16.12 2.45
N ALA A 133 -12.82 16.00 1.83
CA ALA A 133 -13.36 14.71 1.40
C ALA A 133 -12.49 14.07 0.32
N SER A 134 -11.96 14.85 -0.61
CA SER A 134 -11.06 14.37 -1.66
C SER A 134 -9.72 13.90 -1.09
N VAL A 135 -9.13 14.66 -0.16
CA VAL A 135 -7.87 14.28 0.49
C VAL A 135 -8.07 13.02 1.36
N ALA A 136 -9.20 12.91 2.06
CA ALA A 136 -9.56 11.71 2.82
C ALA A 136 -9.70 10.48 1.91
N TRP A 137 -10.33 10.63 0.75
CA TRP A 137 -10.41 9.57 -0.25
C TRP A 137 -9.02 9.16 -0.79
N GLU A 138 -8.15 10.12 -1.09
CA GLU A 138 -6.78 9.82 -1.50
C GLU A 138 -6.01 9.05 -0.43
N GLU A 139 -6.17 9.39 0.84
CA GLU A 139 -5.53 8.67 1.95
C GLU A 139 -6.05 7.22 2.03
N LEU A 140 -7.36 7.00 1.86
CA LEU A 140 -7.96 5.68 1.79
C LEU A 140 -7.37 4.86 0.64
N VAL A 141 -7.30 5.44 -0.56
CA VAL A 141 -6.75 4.77 -1.77
C VAL A 141 -5.25 4.51 -1.63
N LYS A 142 -4.47 5.45 -1.10
CA LYS A 142 -3.03 5.26 -0.82
C LYS A 142 -2.80 4.11 0.17
N THR A 143 -3.64 4.04 1.21
CA THR A 143 -3.56 2.94 2.19
C THR A 143 -3.92 1.61 1.55
N ALA A 144 -4.97 1.57 0.73
CA ALA A 144 -5.36 0.36 -0.01
C ALA A 144 -4.26 -0.09 -0.98
N GLY A 145 -3.62 0.83 -1.71
CA GLY A 145 -2.50 0.54 -2.61
C GLY A 145 -1.28 -0.06 -1.91
N PHE A 146 -1.06 0.29 -0.64
CA PHE A 146 -0.04 -0.33 0.20
C PHE A 146 -0.39 -1.77 0.59
N LEU A 147 -1.67 -2.06 0.80
CA LEU A 147 -2.18 -3.40 1.14
C LEU A 147 -2.21 -4.37 -0.04
N GLY A 148 -2.27 -3.87 -1.27
CA GLY A 148 -2.24 -4.70 -2.48
C GLY A 148 -2.36 -3.89 -3.77
N ARG A 149 -2.00 -4.54 -4.90
CA ARG A 149 -1.95 -3.88 -6.22
C ARG A 149 -3.26 -3.96 -7.00
N ASN A 150 -4.07 -4.99 -6.77
CA ASN A 150 -5.33 -5.20 -7.48
C ASN A 150 -6.46 -4.54 -6.72
N VAL A 151 -6.69 -3.27 -7.02
CA VAL A 151 -7.65 -2.43 -6.31
C VAL A 151 -8.86 -2.19 -7.21
N THR A 152 -10.06 -2.35 -6.66
CA THR A 152 -11.34 -1.98 -7.25
C THR A 152 -12.16 -1.15 -6.27
N TYR A 153 -13.24 -0.53 -6.73
CA TYR A 153 -14.02 0.40 -5.94
C TYR A 153 -15.50 0.00 -5.93
N SER A 154 -16.18 0.24 -4.81
CA SER A 154 -17.59 -0.09 -4.63
C SER A 154 -18.33 0.99 -3.85
N VAL A 155 -19.63 1.06 -4.06
CA VAL A 155 -20.59 1.74 -3.20
C VAL A 155 -21.18 0.68 -2.26
N GLN A 156 -21.07 0.88 -0.96
CA GLN A 156 -21.65 0.02 0.09
C GLN A 156 -22.79 0.71 0.81
#